data_b9c61e44090c9d27fe658c1d05e4f8bb
#
_entry.id   b9c61e44090c9d27fe658c1d05e4f8bb
#
_cell.length_a   1.000
_cell.length_b   1.000
_cell.length_c   1.000
_cell.angle_alpha   90.00
_cell.angle_beta   90.00
_cell.angle_gamma   90.00
#
_symmetry.space_group_name_H-M   'P 1'
#
loop_
_entity.id
_entity.type
_entity.pdbx_description
1 polymer ?
#
loop_
_entity_poly.entity_id
_entity_poly.type
_entity_poly.pdbx_seq_one_letter_code
_entity_poly.pdbx_strand_id
1 'polypeptide(L)'
;MLMGLLGTLTAQAQSSCSSDATKPPRVILERFINADCTSCWADPATPKAPQLGLALDWIVPGAKGEDAPLSAAASRDALQRLEALGLPVPAASSSHQSLVARPAPRGLSLRVARGVALGGYMGASIEPPCLSRMVRGRG
;
A
#
# COMPACT_ATOMS: atom_id res chain seq x y z
N MET A 1 2.36 -32.45 -45.51
CA MET A 1 2.43 -31.06 -45.05
C MET A 1 1.56 -30.95 -43.80
N LEU A 2 2.18 -30.95 -42.62
CA LEU A 2 1.48 -30.85 -41.34
C LEU A 2 1.67 -29.42 -40.83
N MET A 3 0.61 -28.62 -40.90
CA MET A 3 0.61 -27.23 -40.49
C MET A 3 0.30 -27.16 -39.00
N GLY A 4 1.35 -26.98 -38.18
CA GLY A 4 1.22 -26.87 -36.73
C GLY A 4 0.59 -25.53 -36.35
N LEU A 5 -0.59 -25.57 -35.71
CA LEU A 5 -1.22 -24.44 -35.05
C LEU A 5 -0.45 -24.09 -33.79
N LEU A 6 0.41 -23.06 -33.82
CA LEU A 6 0.94 -22.45 -32.59
C LEU A 6 -0.20 -21.62 -31.95
N GLY A 7 -0.86 -22.20 -30.98
CA GLY A 7 -1.77 -21.45 -30.11
C GLY A 7 -0.96 -20.52 -29.22
N THR A 8 -1.13 -19.21 -29.36
CA THR A 8 -0.60 -18.22 -28.43
C THR A 8 -1.33 -18.33 -27.11
N LEU A 9 -0.68 -18.94 -26.09
CA LEU A 9 -1.14 -18.90 -24.72
C LEU A 9 -0.98 -17.46 -24.21
N THR A 10 -2.07 -16.72 -24.17
CA THR A 10 -2.10 -15.44 -23.47
C THR A 10 -2.01 -15.70 -21.97
N ALA A 11 -0.85 -15.42 -21.38
CA ALA A 11 -0.71 -15.42 -19.93
C ALA A 11 -1.58 -14.31 -19.35
N GLN A 12 -2.72 -14.68 -18.77
CA GLN A 12 -3.57 -13.76 -18.02
C GLN A 12 -3.00 -13.60 -16.62
N ALA A 13 -2.48 -12.43 -16.30
CA ALA A 13 -2.12 -12.08 -14.94
C ALA A 13 -3.40 -11.96 -14.12
N GLN A 14 -3.75 -13.01 -13.39
CA GLN A 14 -4.93 -13.00 -12.53
C GLN A 14 -4.61 -12.25 -11.23
N SER A 15 -5.38 -11.23 -10.92
CA SER A 15 -5.32 -10.59 -9.61
C SER A 15 -5.88 -11.53 -8.55
N SER A 16 -5.13 -11.74 -7.47
CA SER A 16 -5.59 -12.55 -6.32
C SER A 16 -6.47 -11.75 -5.36
N CYS A 17 -6.45 -10.43 -5.47
CA CYS A 17 -7.17 -9.52 -4.60
C CYS A 17 -7.41 -8.20 -5.33
N SER A 18 -8.62 -7.65 -5.24
CA SER A 18 -8.95 -6.35 -5.80
C SER A 18 -9.73 -5.49 -4.82
N SER A 19 -9.73 -4.18 -5.04
CA SER A 19 -10.53 -3.23 -4.25
C SER A 19 -12.01 -3.22 -4.62
N ASP A 20 -12.41 -4.05 -5.59
CA ASP A 20 -13.81 -4.14 -6.03
C ASP A 20 -14.71 -4.54 -4.86
N ALA A 21 -15.81 -3.81 -4.70
CA ALA A 21 -16.76 -3.99 -3.60
C ALA A 21 -16.18 -3.75 -2.17
N THR A 22 -14.93 -3.34 -2.05
CA THR A 22 -14.34 -3.00 -0.75
C THR A 22 -14.72 -1.58 -0.37
N LYS A 23 -15.19 -1.39 0.85
CA LYS A 23 -15.45 -0.04 1.36
C LYS A 23 -14.11 0.68 1.57
N PRO A 24 -13.96 1.92 1.08
CA PRO A 24 -12.73 2.66 1.30
C PRO A 24 -12.50 2.90 2.80
N PRO A 25 -11.24 2.88 3.25
CA PRO A 25 -10.92 3.18 4.63
C PRO A 25 -11.33 4.62 4.96
N ARG A 26 -11.76 4.85 6.19
CA ARG A 26 -12.09 6.18 6.71
C ARG A 26 -10.98 6.75 7.58
N VAL A 27 -10.12 5.87 8.04
CA VAL A 27 -9.02 6.18 8.95
C VAL A 27 -7.77 5.51 8.43
N ILE A 28 -6.66 6.23 8.47
CA ILE A 28 -5.33 5.66 8.27
C ILE A 28 -4.62 5.70 9.61
N LEU A 29 -4.15 4.55 10.04
CA LEU A 29 -3.24 4.40 11.18
C LEU A 29 -1.84 4.17 10.61
N GLU A 30 -0.96 5.12 10.81
CA GLU A 30 0.44 5.04 10.44
C GLU A 30 1.25 4.64 11.67
N ARG A 31 2.03 3.57 11.56
CA ARG A 31 2.91 3.09 12.62
C ARG A 31 4.34 3.28 12.15
N PHE A 32 5.13 4.01 12.90
CA PHE A 32 6.52 4.29 12.60
C PHE A 32 7.38 3.45 13.52
N ILE A 33 8.17 2.56 12.96
CA ILE A 33 9.00 1.58 13.66
C ILE A 33 10.45 1.89 13.34
N ASN A 34 11.27 2.14 14.37
CA ASN A 34 12.69 2.36 14.18
C ASN A 34 13.37 1.06 13.72
N ALA A 35 14.21 1.14 12.71
CA ALA A 35 14.90 -0.02 12.14
C ALA A 35 15.79 -0.74 13.15
N ASP A 36 16.24 -0.07 14.20
CA ASP A 36 17.07 -0.64 15.27
C ASP A 36 16.27 -1.52 16.24
N CYS A 37 14.92 -1.43 16.22
CA CYS A 37 14.04 -2.10 17.18
C CYS A 37 13.43 -3.39 16.61
N THR A 38 14.11 -4.52 16.77
CA THR A 38 13.62 -5.83 16.29
C THR A 38 12.28 -6.24 16.92
N SER A 39 12.12 -6.02 18.22
CA SER A 39 10.92 -6.43 18.97
C SER A 39 9.69 -5.58 18.65
N CYS A 40 9.88 -4.36 18.15
CA CYS A 40 8.77 -3.44 17.87
C CYS A 40 7.84 -3.94 16.75
N TRP A 41 8.36 -4.73 15.84
CA TRP A 41 7.56 -5.29 14.74
C TRP A 41 6.51 -6.30 15.25
N ALA A 42 6.87 -7.09 16.22
CA ALA A 42 6.04 -8.17 16.76
C ALA A 42 5.36 -7.81 18.10
N ASP A 43 5.44 -6.56 18.51
CA ASP A 43 4.87 -6.12 19.79
C ASP A 43 3.34 -6.27 19.78
N PRO A 44 2.77 -7.09 20.66
CA PRO A 44 1.32 -7.28 20.77
C PRO A 44 0.58 -6.00 21.19
N ALA A 45 1.27 -5.04 21.80
CA ALA A 45 0.74 -3.72 22.14
C ALA A 45 0.66 -2.77 20.93
N THR A 46 1.20 -3.17 19.78
CA THR A 46 1.14 -2.37 18.56
C THR A 46 -0.30 -2.02 18.21
N PRO A 47 -0.63 -0.72 18.02
CA PRO A 47 -1.97 -0.30 17.70
C PRO A 47 -2.50 -0.97 16.42
N LYS A 48 -3.73 -1.44 16.46
CA LYS A 48 -4.41 -2.07 15.33
C LYS A 48 -5.29 -1.05 14.63
N ALA A 49 -5.44 -1.20 13.32
CA ALA A 49 -6.36 -0.36 12.57
C ALA A 49 -7.78 -0.47 13.14
N PRO A 50 -8.49 0.65 13.31
CA PRO A 50 -9.90 0.63 13.70
C PRO A 50 -10.74 0.00 12.58
N GLN A 51 -11.98 -0.33 12.91
CA GLN A 51 -12.93 -0.82 11.90
C GLN A 51 -13.04 0.18 10.75
N LEU A 52 -12.97 -0.29 9.51
CA LEU A 52 -12.86 0.53 8.30
C LEU A 52 -11.60 1.42 8.27
N GLY A 53 -10.56 1.02 8.96
CA GLY A 53 -9.24 1.65 8.92
C GLY A 53 -8.23 0.85 8.11
N LEU A 54 -7.18 1.52 7.66
CA LEU A 54 -6.00 0.93 7.05
C LEU A 54 -4.80 1.19 7.96
N ALA A 55 -4.04 0.15 8.31
CA ALA A 55 -2.75 0.32 8.97
C ALA A 55 -1.63 0.30 7.94
N LEU A 56 -0.73 1.25 8.03
CA LEU A 56 0.49 1.36 7.24
C LEU A 56 1.68 1.35 8.18
N ASP A 57 2.64 0.46 7.92
CA ASP A 57 3.89 0.38 8.65
C ASP A 57 5.01 1.08 7.89
N TRP A 58 5.65 2.02 8.55
CA TRP A 58 6.81 2.75 8.07
C TRP A 58 8.03 2.30 8.87
N ILE A 59 9.02 1.71 8.20
CA ILE A 59 10.29 1.41 8.86
C ILE A 59 11.20 2.61 8.68
N VAL A 60 11.49 3.25 9.80
CA VAL A 60 12.27 4.48 9.86
C VAL A 60 13.74 4.13 10.03
N PRO A 61 14.67 4.66 9.21
CA PRO A 61 16.09 4.48 9.40
C PRO A 61 16.54 4.80 10.82
N GLY A 62 17.28 3.88 11.44
CA GLY A 62 17.82 4.04 12.79
C GLY A 62 19.29 4.46 12.80
N ALA A 63 19.86 4.55 14.01
CA ALA A 63 21.25 4.95 14.22
C ALA A 63 22.27 3.90 13.73
N LYS A 64 21.87 2.62 13.69
CA LYS A 64 22.73 1.52 13.23
C LYS A 64 22.88 1.46 11.70
N GLY A 65 22.12 2.26 10.96
CA GLY A 65 22.19 2.28 9.50
C GLY A 65 21.93 0.91 8.87
N GLU A 66 22.87 0.43 8.06
CA GLU A 66 22.75 -0.87 7.38
C GLU A 66 22.83 -2.06 8.33
N ASP A 67 23.43 -1.90 9.50
CA ASP A 67 23.52 -2.94 10.54
C ASP A 67 22.23 -3.05 11.37
N ALA A 68 21.25 -2.22 11.12
CA ALA A 68 19.97 -2.29 11.81
C ALA A 68 19.21 -3.56 11.42
N PRO A 69 18.56 -4.26 12.36
CA PRO A 69 17.83 -5.51 12.09
C PRO A 69 16.74 -5.36 11.00
N LEU A 70 16.15 -4.19 10.87
CA LEU A 70 15.11 -3.90 9.86
C LEU A 70 15.61 -2.98 8.73
N SER A 71 16.93 -2.86 8.55
CA SER A 71 17.54 -1.96 7.55
C SER A 71 17.03 -2.20 6.13
N ALA A 72 16.82 -3.45 5.74
CA ALA A 72 16.33 -3.81 4.41
C ALA A 72 14.93 -3.26 4.08
N ALA A 73 14.13 -2.95 5.10
CA ALA A 73 12.80 -2.36 4.95
C ALA A 73 12.78 -0.86 5.26
N ALA A 74 13.86 -0.30 5.77
CA ALA A 74 13.96 1.11 6.12
C ALA A 74 13.93 1.99 4.88
N SER A 75 13.10 3.02 4.88
CA SER A 75 12.96 3.91 3.74
C SER A 75 13.13 5.38 4.11
N ARG A 76 13.67 6.15 3.16
CA ARG A 76 13.72 7.61 3.28
C ARG A 76 12.33 8.23 3.28
N ASP A 77 11.37 7.61 2.63
CA ASP A 77 9.98 8.07 2.58
C ASP A 77 9.35 8.10 3.98
N ALA A 78 9.74 7.15 4.85
CA ALA A 78 9.31 7.15 6.26
C ALA A 78 9.77 8.40 7.01
N LEU A 79 11.02 8.88 6.77
CA LEU A 79 11.52 10.12 7.35
C LEU A 79 10.76 11.33 6.81
N GLN A 80 10.56 11.41 5.51
CA GLN A 80 9.80 12.49 4.88
C GLN A 80 8.35 12.53 5.39
N ARG A 81 7.77 11.35 5.63
CA ARG A 81 6.41 11.29 6.19
C ARG A 81 6.35 11.79 7.62
N LEU A 82 7.31 11.45 8.48
CA LEU A 82 7.41 12.00 9.83
C LEU A 82 7.57 13.51 9.81
N GLU A 83 8.44 14.02 8.94
CA GLU A 83 8.65 15.46 8.75
C GLU A 83 7.36 16.17 8.33
N ALA A 84 6.64 15.62 7.35
CA ALA A 84 5.37 16.17 6.90
C ALA A 84 4.29 16.17 7.98
N LEU A 85 4.38 15.29 8.96
CA LEU A 85 3.48 15.22 10.11
C LEU A 85 3.97 16.07 11.30
N GLY A 86 5.17 16.64 11.23
CA GLY A 86 5.79 17.36 12.34
C GLY A 86 6.15 16.46 13.52
N LEU A 87 6.39 15.17 13.27
CA LEU A 87 6.68 14.18 14.30
C LEU A 87 8.18 13.87 14.37
N PRO A 88 8.72 13.64 15.58
CA PRO A 88 10.11 13.23 15.73
C PRO A 88 10.30 11.76 15.30
N VAL A 89 11.54 11.42 14.94
CA VAL A 89 11.96 10.03 14.75
C VAL A 89 11.80 9.28 16.08
N PRO A 90 11.04 8.19 16.13
CA PRO A 90 10.85 7.44 17.36
C PRO A 90 12.10 6.65 17.74
N ALA A 91 12.40 6.56 19.05
CA ALA A 91 13.48 5.72 19.54
C ALA A 91 13.19 4.20 19.36
N ALA A 92 11.93 3.81 19.44
CA ALA A 92 11.45 2.45 19.22
C ALA A 92 10.29 2.41 18.21
N SER A 93 9.11 2.84 18.61
CA SER A 93 7.95 2.96 17.75
C SER A 93 7.05 4.11 18.17
N SER A 94 6.28 4.63 17.21
CA SER A 94 5.20 5.58 17.45
C SER A 94 4.05 5.33 16.47
N SER A 95 2.91 5.95 16.71
CA SER A 95 1.78 5.85 15.79
C SER A 95 1.09 7.20 15.62
N HIS A 96 0.54 7.40 14.43
CA HIS A 96 -0.27 8.56 14.09
C HIS A 96 -1.55 8.10 13.42
N GLN A 97 -2.67 8.71 13.78
CA GLN A 97 -3.95 8.40 13.17
C GLN A 97 -4.54 9.64 12.50
N SER A 98 -4.93 9.47 11.25
CA SER A 98 -5.55 10.53 10.48
C SER A 98 -6.88 10.08 9.87
N LEU A 99 -7.80 11.01 9.70
CA LEU A 99 -9.00 10.78 8.92
C LEU A 99 -8.66 10.90 7.45
N VAL A 100 -9.15 9.97 6.65
CA VAL A 100 -9.06 10.09 5.19
C VAL A 100 -9.98 11.24 4.78
N ALA A 101 -9.36 12.34 4.36
CA ALA A 101 -10.10 13.45 3.78
C ALA A 101 -10.92 12.91 2.62
N ARG A 102 -12.22 13.10 2.67
CA ARG A 102 -13.10 12.55 1.65
C ARG A 102 -12.85 13.21 0.32
N PRO A 103 -12.72 12.40 -0.65
CA PRO A 103 -12.27 12.76 -1.93
C PRO A 103 -13.35 13.10 -2.86
N ALA A 104 -12.87 13.43 -3.83
CA ALA A 104 -13.08 13.08 -5.22
C ALA A 104 -14.44 13.49 -5.76
N PRO A 105 -14.42 14.19 -6.88
CA PRO A 105 -15.62 14.47 -7.65
C PRO A 105 -16.42 13.18 -7.87
N ARG A 106 -17.74 13.27 -7.80
CA ARG A 106 -18.62 12.16 -8.10
C ARG A 106 -18.28 11.55 -9.46
N GLY A 107 -18.09 10.23 -9.49
CA GLY A 107 -17.78 9.50 -10.73
C GLY A 107 -16.31 9.10 -10.91
N LEU A 108 -15.42 9.51 -10.02
CA LEU A 108 -14.06 8.99 -10.01
C LEU A 108 -13.96 7.80 -9.05
N SER A 109 -13.58 6.66 -9.56
CA SER A 109 -13.25 5.48 -8.78
C SER A 109 -11.85 5.04 -9.14
N LEU A 110 -11.03 4.70 -8.17
CA LEU A 110 -9.74 4.10 -8.36
C LEU A 110 -9.87 2.61 -8.06
N ARG A 111 -9.50 1.77 -9.02
CA ARG A 111 -9.43 0.34 -8.82
C ARG A 111 -7.99 -0.05 -8.56
N VAL A 112 -7.77 -0.77 -7.47
CA VAL A 112 -6.47 -1.33 -7.12
C VAL A 112 -6.59 -2.84 -7.08
N ALA A 113 -5.66 -3.54 -7.69
CA ALA A 113 -5.58 -4.99 -7.64
C ALA A 113 -4.14 -5.43 -7.40
N ARG A 114 -3.96 -6.53 -6.69
CA ARG A 114 -2.65 -7.13 -6.46
C ARG A 114 -2.63 -8.59 -6.91
N GLY A 115 -1.49 -9.01 -7.43
CA GLY A 115 -1.22 -10.40 -7.76
C GLY A 115 -0.77 -11.23 -6.55
N VAL A 116 -0.50 -12.50 -6.79
CA VAL A 116 0.15 -13.39 -5.82
C VAL A 116 1.62 -13.01 -5.72
N ALA A 117 2.17 -13.03 -4.51
CA ALA A 117 3.61 -12.83 -4.32
C ALA A 117 4.40 -13.97 -4.98
N LEU A 118 5.41 -13.63 -5.76
CA LEU A 118 6.29 -14.57 -6.43
C LEU A 118 7.75 -14.17 -6.20
N GLY A 119 8.55 -15.05 -5.64
CA GLY A 119 9.97 -14.78 -5.39
C GLY A 119 10.24 -13.57 -4.50
N GLY A 120 9.34 -13.27 -3.55
CA GLY A 120 9.47 -12.08 -2.68
C GLY A 120 8.93 -10.78 -3.29
N TYR A 121 8.46 -10.79 -4.53
CA TYR A 121 7.89 -9.63 -5.21
C TYR A 121 6.40 -9.80 -5.40
N MET A 122 5.66 -8.71 -5.29
CA MET A 122 4.22 -8.67 -5.52
C MET A 122 3.90 -7.53 -6.48
N GLY A 123 3.26 -7.88 -7.60
CA GLY A 123 2.76 -6.90 -8.54
C GLY A 123 1.45 -6.27 -8.05
N ALA A 124 1.29 -5.00 -8.29
CA ALA A 124 0.03 -4.30 -8.10
C ALA A 124 -0.32 -3.50 -9.37
N SER A 125 -1.61 -3.41 -9.68
CA SER A 125 -2.14 -2.55 -10.72
C SER A 125 -3.05 -1.48 -10.13
N ILE A 126 -2.98 -0.28 -10.69
CA ILE A 126 -3.83 0.84 -10.34
C ILE A 126 -4.50 1.30 -11.63
N GLU A 127 -5.80 1.18 -11.68
CA GLU A 127 -6.59 1.57 -12.84
C GLU A 127 -7.41 2.82 -12.53
N PRO A 128 -7.20 3.92 -13.27
CA PRO A 128 -8.08 5.08 -13.19
C PRO A 128 -9.44 4.74 -13.78
N PRO A 129 -10.49 5.49 -13.43
CA PRO A 129 -11.81 5.30 -14.00
C PRO A 129 -11.76 5.46 -15.51
N CYS A 130 -12.38 4.52 -16.21
CA CYS A 130 -12.47 4.56 -17.65
C CYS A 130 -13.37 5.74 -18.08
N LEU A 131 -12.81 6.77 -18.70
CA LEU A 131 -13.49 7.96 -19.21
C LEU A 131 -14.44 7.67 -20.40
N SER A 132 -14.57 6.42 -20.82
CA SER A 132 -15.28 6.04 -22.05
C SER A 132 -16.81 6.16 -21.97
N ARG A 133 -17.40 6.66 -20.89
CA ARG A 133 -18.87 6.76 -20.74
C ARG A 133 -19.46 8.18 -20.80
N MET A 134 -18.63 9.21 -21.03
CA MET A 134 -19.13 10.61 -21.07
C MET A 134 -19.43 11.16 -22.47
N VAL A 135 -19.30 10.39 -23.54
CA VAL A 135 -19.48 10.89 -24.93
C VAL A 135 -20.75 10.37 -25.61
N ARG A 136 -21.70 9.76 -24.89
CA ARG A 136 -23.01 9.45 -25.47
C ARG A 136 -24.14 10.08 -24.70
N GLY A 137 -24.46 11.30 -25.07
CA GLY A 137 -25.66 11.95 -24.54
C GLY A 137 -25.81 13.38 -24.94
N ARG A 138 -25.74 13.68 -26.24
CA ARG A 138 -26.43 14.80 -26.90
C ARG A 138 -26.54 14.48 -28.37
N GLY A 139 -27.63 13.93 -28.74
CA GLY A 139 -28.19 13.93 -30.05
C GLY A 139 -29.66 14.29 -29.88
#